data_79550804cb5e756f0b266ff6fc84e314
#
_entry.id   79550804cb5e756f0b266ff6fc84e314
#
_cell.length_a   1.000
_cell.length_b   1.000
_cell.length_c   1.000
_cell.angle_alpha   90.00
_cell.angle_beta   90.00
_cell.angle_gamma   90.00
#
_symmetry.space_group_name_H-M   'P 1'
#
loop_
_entity.id
_entity.type
_entity.pdbx_description
1 polymer ?
#
loop_
_entity_poly.entity_id
_entity_poly.type
_entity_poly.pdbx_seq_one_letter_code
_entity_poly.pdbx_strand_id
1 'polypeptide(L)'
;MLVAARTHDYGKQPVDHLAKLLKSEGIEAAQLVLPKAFSEINSYEEVTPQLVEQIRKNFEEENIKIQILGCYMDLGNPDDEVRKNAVDTFKKCLKFNQILGASIVGTETAYPRLSLEEKKIWHPYMMDSVARLVEEAERLDVDMALEPVYWHPLED
;
A
#
# COMPACT_ATOMS: atom_id res chain seq x y z
N MET A 1 0.49 -1.99 24.70
CA MET A 1 1.43 -1.87 23.56
C MET A 1 0.87 -2.74 22.47
N LEU A 2 0.71 -2.24 21.25
CA LEU A 2 0.14 -3.00 20.14
C LEU A 2 1.28 -3.74 19.41
N VAL A 3 1.16 -5.05 19.21
CA VAL A 3 2.12 -5.84 18.43
C VAL A 3 1.64 -5.92 16.99
N ALA A 4 2.44 -5.43 16.07
CA ALA A 4 2.11 -5.37 14.65
C ALA A 4 3.11 -6.15 13.79
N ALA A 5 2.65 -6.72 12.67
CA ALA A 5 3.47 -7.43 11.72
C ALA A 5 3.24 -6.96 10.27
N ARG A 6 4.27 -7.12 9.43
CA ARG A 6 4.14 -7.00 7.99
C ARG A 6 3.64 -8.32 7.43
N THR A 7 2.47 -8.33 6.82
CA THR A 7 1.83 -9.58 6.39
C THR A 7 2.62 -10.36 5.33
N HIS A 8 3.39 -9.67 4.50
CA HIS A 8 4.20 -10.32 3.47
C HIS A 8 5.43 -11.07 4.00
N ASP A 9 5.78 -10.90 5.28
CA ASP A 9 6.83 -11.71 5.92
C ASP A 9 6.35 -13.15 6.22
N TYR A 10 5.03 -13.35 6.18
CA TYR A 10 4.38 -14.67 6.33
C TYR A 10 4.23 -15.44 5.00
N GLY A 11 4.74 -14.86 3.90
CA GLY A 11 4.46 -15.36 2.56
C GLY A 11 2.99 -15.16 2.15
N LYS A 12 2.65 -15.57 0.94
CA LYS A 12 1.25 -15.50 0.49
C LYS A 12 0.39 -16.54 1.22
N GLN A 13 -0.70 -16.08 1.81
CA GLN A 13 -1.67 -16.90 2.53
C GLN A 13 -3.05 -16.83 1.85
N PRO A 14 -3.91 -17.85 1.99
CA PRO A 14 -5.30 -17.73 1.62
C PRO A 14 -6.02 -16.59 2.38
N VAL A 15 -6.96 -15.93 1.70
CA VAL A 15 -7.71 -14.78 2.26
C VAL A 15 -8.41 -15.11 3.58
N ASP A 16 -8.90 -16.34 3.74
CA ASP A 16 -9.59 -16.82 4.94
C ASP A 16 -8.64 -17.35 6.03
N HIS A 17 -7.34 -17.37 5.78
CA HIS A 17 -6.34 -17.94 6.69
C HIS A 17 -5.43 -16.91 7.36
N LEU A 18 -5.01 -15.85 6.64
CA LEU A 18 -3.99 -14.91 7.12
C LEU A 18 -4.32 -14.30 8.49
N ALA A 19 -5.54 -13.81 8.68
CA ALA A 19 -5.92 -13.18 9.94
C ALA A 19 -5.87 -14.19 11.12
N LYS A 20 -6.30 -15.43 10.90
CA LYS A 20 -6.23 -16.49 11.91
C LYS A 20 -4.78 -16.85 12.27
N LEU A 21 -3.90 -16.90 11.26
CA LEU A 21 -2.48 -17.15 11.47
C LEU A 21 -1.85 -16.04 12.33
N LEU A 22 -2.08 -14.77 11.98
CA LEU A 22 -1.60 -13.64 12.77
C LEU A 22 -2.11 -13.68 14.21
N LYS A 23 -3.40 -14.00 14.40
CA LYS A 23 -4.00 -14.13 15.72
C LYS A 23 -3.35 -15.21 16.55
N SER A 24 -3.05 -16.38 15.95
CA SER A 24 -2.41 -17.49 16.64
C SER A 24 -1.01 -17.17 17.16
N GLU A 25 -0.35 -16.18 16.56
CA GLU A 25 0.97 -15.68 16.95
C GLU A 25 0.93 -14.46 17.87
N GLY A 26 -0.26 -14.05 18.30
CA GLY A 26 -0.45 -12.92 19.21
C GLY A 26 -0.27 -11.55 18.53
N ILE A 27 -0.38 -11.48 17.21
CA ILE A 27 -0.36 -10.23 16.46
C ILE A 27 -1.70 -9.53 16.58
N GLU A 28 -1.68 -8.23 16.83
CA GLU A 28 -2.86 -7.39 17.06
C GLU A 28 -3.12 -6.39 15.94
N ALA A 29 -2.09 -6.14 15.10
CA ALA A 29 -2.19 -5.22 13.98
C ALA A 29 -1.33 -5.64 12.79
N ALA A 30 -1.67 -5.14 11.60
CA ALA A 30 -1.02 -5.53 10.36
C ALA A 30 -0.70 -4.34 9.44
N GLN A 31 0.45 -4.43 8.78
CA GLN A 31 0.71 -3.74 7.52
C GLN A 31 0.36 -4.73 6.39
N LEU A 32 -0.59 -4.37 5.56
CA LEU A 32 -1.14 -5.24 4.52
C LEU A 32 -0.75 -4.76 3.14
N VAL A 33 -0.14 -5.63 2.33
CA VAL A 33 0.14 -5.39 0.91
C VAL A 33 -0.58 -6.46 0.11
N LEU A 34 -1.72 -6.13 -0.49
CA LEU A 34 -2.66 -7.10 -1.06
C LEU A 34 -2.01 -8.14 -1.98
N PRO A 35 -1.23 -7.77 -3.03
CA PRO A 35 -0.63 -8.77 -3.91
C PRO A 35 0.53 -9.57 -3.30
N LYS A 36 1.06 -9.13 -2.16
CA LYS A 36 2.14 -9.83 -1.46
C LYS A 36 1.64 -10.71 -0.31
N ALA A 37 0.43 -10.42 0.19
CA ALA A 37 -0.15 -11.09 1.35
C ALA A 37 -1.04 -12.30 1.00
N PHE A 38 -1.71 -12.26 -0.17
CA PHE A 38 -2.73 -13.25 -0.51
C PHE A 38 -2.39 -14.09 -1.74
N SER A 39 -2.65 -15.40 -1.64
CA SER A 39 -2.41 -16.36 -2.74
C SER A 39 -3.36 -16.14 -3.93
N GLU A 40 -4.56 -15.62 -3.68
CA GLU A 40 -5.58 -15.34 -4.69
C GLU A 40 -5.36 -14.02 -5.44
N ILE A 41 -4.38 -13.20 -5.00
CA ILE A 41 -4.13 -11.88 -5.57
C ILE A 41 -2.72 -11.83 -6.15
N ASN A 42 -2.58 -11.68 -7.47
CA ASN A 42 -1.29 -11.51 -8.12
C ASN A 42 -0.97 -10.06 -8.46
N SER A 43 -2.01 -9.26 -8.68
CA SER A 43 -1.87 -7.84 -9.00
C SER A 43 -3.04 -7.02 -8.43
N TYR A 44 -2.89 -5.70 -8.40
CA TYR A 44 -3.97 -4.81 -7.94
C TYR A 44 -5.16 -4.76 -8.91
N GLU A 45 -4.99 -5.15 -10.18
CA GLU A 45 -6.07 -5.23 -11.17
C GLU A 45 -7.12 -6.28 -10.78
N GLU A 46 -6.67 -7.38 -10.18
CA GLU A 46 -7.53 -8.49 -9.73
C GLU A 46 -8.34 -8.16 -8.47
N VAL A 47 -7.97 -7.09 -7.75
CA VAL A 47 -8.64 -6.72 -6.51
C VAL A 47 -9.98 -6.06 -6.79
N THR A 48 -11.04 -6.60 -6.20
CA THR A 48 -12.41 -6.08 -6.27
C THR A 48 -12.88 -5.54 -4.92
N PRO A 49 -13.88 -4.63 -4.89
CA PRO A 49 -14.47 -4.17 -3.62
C PRO A 49 -15.01 -5.32 -2.76
N GLN A 50 -15.58 -6.36 -3.38
CA GLN A 50 -16.12 -7.52 -2.67
C GLN A 50 -15.01 -8.32 -1.97
N LEU A 51 -13.86 -8.48 -2.63
CA LEU A 51 -12.70 -9.15 -2.05
C LEU A 51 -12.11 -8.33 -0.88
N VAL A 52 -12.04 -7.01 -1.04
CA VAL A 52 -11.58 -6.11 0.04
C VAL A 52 -12.51 -6.17 1.25
N GLU A 53 -13.82 -6.23 1.04
CA GLU A 53 -14.81 -6.39 2.09
C GLU A 53 -14.68 -7.75 2.81
N GLN A 54 -14.39 -8.82 2.07
CA GLN A 54 -14.12 -10.12 2.68
C GLN A 54 -12.86 -10.10 3.55
N ILE A 55 -11.77 -9.48 3.06
CA ILE A 55 -10.54 -9.31 3.82
C ILE A 55 -10.82 -8.52 5.11
N ARG A 56 -11.53 -7.39 5.02
CA ARG A 56 -11.91 -6.58 6.19
C ARG A 56 -12.62 -7.45 7.25
N LYS A 57 -13.65 -8.21 6.85
CA LYS A 57 -14.40 -9.07 7.77
C LYS A 57 -13.52 -10.10 8.45
N ASN A 58 -12.64 -10.78 7.70
CA ASN A 58 -11.74 -11.78 8.27
C ASN A 58 -10.80 -11.18 9.35
N PHE A 59 -10.31 -9.97 9.12
CA PHE A 59 -9.44 -9.27 10.08
C PHE A 59 -10.23 -8.78 11.30
N GLU A 60 -11.46 -8.29 11.11
CA GLU A 60 -12.35 -7.89 12.21
C GLU A 60 -12.77 -9.07 13.10
N GLU A 61 -13.12 -10.23 12.51
CA GLU A 61 -13.49 -11.45 13.25
C GLU A 61 -12.37 -11.89 14.19
N GLU A 62 -11.11 -11.73 13.79
CA GLU A 62 -9.95 -12.05 14.61
C GLU A 62 -9.48 -10.88 15.50
N ASN A 63 -10.16 -9.73 15.47
CA ASN A 63 -9.79 -8.51 16.18
C ASN A 63 -8.37 -8.01 15.84
N ILE A 64 -7.96 -8.10 14.57
CA ILE A 64 -6.69 -7.58 14.07
C ILE A 64 -6.95 -6.28 13.32
N LYS A 65 -6.27 -5.21 13.73
CA LYS A 65 -6.36 -3.91 13.08
C LYS A 65 -5.47 -3.85 11.85
N ILE A 66 -5.98 -3.39 10.72
CA ILE A 66 -5.14 -3.03 9.58
C ILE A 66 -4.67 -1.60 9.80
N GLN A 67 -3.40 -1.41 10.14
CA GLN A 67 -2.82 -0.09 10.39
C GLN A 67 -2.36 0.58 9.11
N ILE A 68 -1.79 -0.17 8.19
CA ILE A 68 -1.25 0.35 6.94
C ILE A 68 -1.72 -0.52 5.79
N LEU A 69 -2.37 0.08 4.80
CA LEU A 69 -2.52 -0.51 3.47
C LEU A 69 -1.31 -0.07 2.62
N GLY A 70 -0.36 -0.96 2.42
CA GLY A 70 0.83 -0.70 1.61
C GLY A 70 0.53 -0.82 0.11
N CYS A 71 0.86 0.22 -0.66
CA CYS A 71 0.73 0.26 -2.11
C CYS A 71 2.03 0.81 -2.72
N TYR A 72 3.00 -0.06 -2.95
CA TYR A 72 4.35 0.31 -3.40
C TYR A 72 4.39 0.45 -4.92
N MET A 73 4.51 1.69 -5.40
CA MET A 73 4.43 2.07 -6.81
C MET A 73 5.55 3.02 -7.24
N ASP A 74 5.94 2.95 -8.51
CA ASP A 74 6.96 3.84 -9.12
C ASP A 74 6.38 5.21 -9.47
N LEU A 75 6.04 6.00 -8.45
CA LEU A 75 5.37 7.29 -8.59
C LEU A 75 6.22 8.37 -9.27
N GLY A 76 7.54 8.23 -9.28
CA GLY A 76 8.47 9.18 -9.91
C GLY A 76 9.00 8.74 -11.27
N ASN A 77 8.50 7.64 -11.84
CA ASN A 77 9.02 7.11 -13.09
C ASN A 77 8.88 8.12 -14.23
N PRO A 78 9.97 8.41 -15.00
CA PRO A 78 9.91 9.32 -16.15
C PRO A 78 9.01 8.84 -17.29
N ASP A 79 8.79 7.52 -17.41
CA ASP A 79 7.83 6.96 -18.36
C ASP A 79 6.40 7.30 -17.94
N ASP A 80 5.68 8.03 -18.79
CA ASP A 80 4.34 8.54 -18.51
C ASP A 80 3.30 7.43 -18.32
N GLU A 81 3.40 6.31 -19.04
CA GLU A 81 2.44 5.20 -18.92
C GLU A 81 2.67 4.45 -17.61
N VAL A 82 3.94 4.16 -17.27
CA VAL A 82 4.30 3.52 -16.00
C VAL A 82 3.84 4.39 -14.82
N ARG A 83 4.13 5.68 -14.86
CA ARG A 83 3.74 6.63 -13.81
C ARG A 83 2.23 6.78 -13.70
N LYS A 84 1.52 6.90 -14.84
CA LYS A 84 0.06 6.96 -14.85
C LYS A 84 -0.55 5.73 -14.19
N ASN A 85 -0.09 4.53 -14.56
CA ASN A 85 -0.56 3.28 -13.96
C ASN A 85 -0.28 3.23 -12.45
N ALA A 86 0.90 3.69 -12.02
CA ALA A 86 1.25 3.78 -10.60
C ALA A 86 0.30 4.69 -9.82
N VAL A 87 0.01 5.89 -10.34
CA VAL A 87 -0.93 6.85 -9.75
C VAL A 87 -2.35 6.28 -9.71
N ASP A 88 -2.83 5.69 -10.81
CA ASP A 88 -4.18 5.13 -10.90
C ASP A 88 -4.36 3.95 -9.93
N THR A 89 -3.33 3.10 -9.79
CA THR A 89 -3.32 1.99 -8.82
C THR A 89 -3.34 2.50 -7.38
N PHE A 90 -2.55 3.53 -7.06
CA PHE A 90 -2.57 4.11 -5.72
C PHE A 90 -3.92 4.75 -5.39
N LYS A 91 -4.53 5.47 -6.34
CA LYS A 91 -5.90 6.01 -6.20
C LYS A 91 -6.94 4.90 -5.97
N LYS A 92 -6.76 3.74 -6.60
CA LYS A 92 -7.58 2.55 -6.33
C LYS A 92 -7.40 2.07 -4.89
N CYS A 93 -6.17 2.05 -4.37
CA CYS A 93 -5.90 1.70 -2.97
C CYS A 93 -6.49 2.72 -1.98
N LEU A 94 -6.46 4.02 -2.26
CA LEU A 94 -7.16 5.01 -1.44
C LEU A 94 -8.67 4.72 -1.33
N LYS A 95 -9.32 4.35 -2.44
CA LYS A 95 -10.74 3.93 -2.43
C LYS A 95 -10.96 2.61 -1.68
N PHE A 96 -10.06 1.65 -1.82
CA PHE A 96 -10.12 0.40 -1.06
C PHE A 96 -9.96 0.63 0.44
N ASN A 97 -9.20 1.65 0.83
CA ASN A 97 -9.03 2.00 2.23
C ASN A 97 -10.33 2.41 2.91
N GLN A 98 -11.26 3.05 2.18
CA GLN A 98 -12.60 3.38 2.71
C GLN A 98 -13.40 2.12 3.06
N ILE A 99 -13.16 1.00 2.37
CA ILE A 99 -13.80 -0.29 2.68
C ILE A 99 -13.02 -1.01 3.78
N LEU A 100 -11.69 -1.06 3.65
CA LEU A 100 -10.81 -1.83 4.52
C LEU A 100 -10.69 -1.24 5.93
N GLY A 101 -10.77 0.08 6.06
CA GLY A 101 -10.67 0.79 7.34
C GLY A 101 -9.25 0.82 7.91
N ALA A 102 -8.21 0.74 7.06
CA ALA A 102 -6.85 0.93 7.52
C ALA A 102 -6.60 2.40 7.92
N SER A 103 -5.70 2.62 8.86
CA SER A 103 -5.43 3.97 9.36
C SER A 103 -4.76 4.85 8.30
N ILE A 104 -3.91 4.27 7.44
CA ILE A 104 -3.10 4.99 6.46
C ILE A 104 -2.94 4.14 5.20
N VAL A 105 -2.89 4.77 4.02
CA VAL A 105 -2.35 4.17 2.80
C VAL A 105 -0.90 4.60 2.63
N GLY A 106 0.03 3.65 2.68
CA GLY A 106 1.47 3.91 2.66
C GLY A 106 2.16 3.46 1.38
N THR A 107 3.19 4.18 0.95
CA THR A 107 4.07 3.79 -0.15
C THR A 107 5.51 4.24 0.09
N GLU A 108 6.44 3.52 -0.51
CA GLU A 108 7.77 4.05 -0.83
C GLU A 108 7.70 4.83 -2.14
N THR A 109 8.68 5.69 -2.39
CA THR A 109 8.62 6.66 -3.50
C THR A 109 9.24 6.19 -4.81
N ALA A 110 9.99 5.08 -4.81
CA ALA A 110 10.49 4.44 -6.02
C ALA A 110 10.86 2.97 -5.76
N TYR A 111 10.86 2.16 -6.81
CA TYR A 111 11.27 0.76 -6.73
C TYR A 111 12.75 0.55 -7.04
N PRO A 112 13.33 1.12 -8.12
CA PRO A 112 14.73 0.95 -8.41
C PRO A 112 15.62 1.80 -7.50
N ARG A 113 16.82 1.33 -7.26
CA ARG A 113 17.87 2.16 -6.65
C ARG A 113 18.33 3.19 -7.66
N LEU A 114 18.13 4.46 -7.34
CA LEU A 114 18.47 5.58 -8.20
C LEU A 114 19.83 6.17 -7.83
N SER A 115 20.64 6.49 -8.86
CA SER A 115 21.80 7.36 -8.72
C SER A 115 21.38 8.80 -8.41
N LEU A 116 22.31 9.63 -7.97
CA LEU A 116 22.04 11.05 -7.70
C LEU A 116 21.50 11.81 -8.92
N GLU A 117 21.97 11.47 -10.11
CA GLU A 117 21.48 12.11 -11.35
C GLU A 117 20.06 11.62 -11.70
N GLU A 118 19.78 10.35 -11.54
CA GLU A 118 18.44 9.81 -11.75
C GLU A 118 17.45 10.39 -10.75
N LYS A 119 17.84 10.57 -9.48
CA LYS A 119 16.98 11.22 -8.47
C LYS A 119 16.53 12.63 -8.93
N LYS A 120 17.45 13.42 -9.49
CA LYS A 120 17.11 14.76 -10.01
C LYS A 120 16.11 14.71 -11.15
N ILE A 121 16.21 13.68 -12.02
CA ILE A 121 15.28 13.46 -13.12
C ILE A 121 13.92 12.99 -12.59
N TRP A 122 13.89 12.08 -11.62
CA TRP A 122 12.67 11.50 -11.10
C TRP A 122 11.88 12.44 -10.17
N HIS A 123 12.58 13.32 -9.45
CA HIS A 123 11.99 14.20 -8.43
C HIS A 123 10.78 15.02 -8.95
N PRO A 124 10.84 15.76 -10.08
CA PRO A 124 9.68 16.55 -10.53
C PRO A 124 8.47 15.67 -10.86
N TYR A 125 8.67 14.48 -11.42
CA TYR A 125 7.59 13.54 -11.70
C TYR A 125 6.98 12.98 -10.41
N MET A 126 7.82 12.70 -9.41
CA MET A 126 7.39 12.28 -8.08
C MET A 126 6.51 13.37 -7.44
N MET A 127 6.93 14.62 -7.46
CA MET A 127 6.17 15.73 -6.89
C MET A 127 4.81 15.93 -7.57
N ASP A 128 4.74 15.80 -8.90
CA ASP A 128 3.46 15.84 -9.64
C ASP A 128 2.53 14.69 -9.21
N SER A 129 3.07 13.47 -9.15
CA SER A 129 2.30 12.29 -8.73
C SER A 129 1.77 12.43 -7.31
N VAL A 130 2.62 12.87 -6.37
CA VAL A 130 2.23 13.09 -4.97
C VAL A 130 1.14 14.14 -4.85
N ALA A 131 1.26 15.30 -5.55
CA ALA A 131 0.24 16.33 -5.54
C ALA A 131 -1.12 15.77 -5.98
N ARG A 132 -1.17 15.00 -7.07
CA ARG A 132 -2.39 14.37 -7.58
C ARG A 132 -2.97 13.31 -6.63
N LEU A 133 -2.12 12.65 -5.84
CA LEU A 133 -2.55 11.67 -4.83
C LEU A 133 -3.07 12.35 -3.57
N VAL A 134 -2.44 13.45 -3.15
CA VAL A 134 -2.92 14.28 -2.03
C VAL A 134 -4.32 14.82 -2.31
N GLU A 135 -4.56 15.38 -3.49
CA GLU A 135 -5.92 15.85 -3.90
C GLU A 135 -6.96 14.72 -3.79
N GLU A 136 -6.63 13.50 -4.24
CA GLU A 136 -7.55 12.36 -4.15
C GLU A 136 -7.72 11.87 -2.71
N ALA A 137 -6.65 11.85 -1.91
CA ALA A 137 -6.69 11.44 -0.50
C ALA A 137 -7.56 12.40 0.33
N GLU A 138 -7.39 13.73 0.14
CA GLU A 138 -8.24 14.76 0.76
C GLU A 138 -9.71 14.60 0.36
N ARG A 139 -9.98 14.37 -0.93
CA ARG A 139 -11.35 14.15 -1.43
C ARG A 139 -12.03 12.93 -0.80
N LEU A 140 -11.25 11.90 -0.46
CA LEU A 140 -11.72 10.64 0.12
C LEU A 140 -11.70 10.63 1.66
N ASP A 141 -11.14 11.66 2.29
CA ASP A 141 -10.87 11.72 3.73
C ASP A 141 -10.03 10.51 4.20
N VAL A 142 -8.92 10.24 3.48
CA VAL A 142 -8.00 9.12 3.74
C VAL A 142 -6.60 9.66 3.93
N ASP A 143 -5.97 9.29 5.04
CA ASP A 143 -4.57 9.61 5.28
C ASP A 143 -3.64 8.81 4.36
N MET A 144 -2.59 9.46 3.86
CA MET A 144 -1.52 8.79 3.11
C MET A 144 -0.16 9.11 3.72
N ALA A 145 0.77 8.16 3.59
CA ALA A 145 2.15 8.30 4.05
C ALA A 145 3.15 7.94 2.96
N LEU A 146 4.22 8.71 2.88
CA LEU A 146 5.36 8.43 2.01
C LEU A 146 6.55 8.03 2.87
N GLU A 147 7.17 6.90 2.57
CA GLU A 147 8.40 6.46 3.20
C GLU A 147 9.61 6.87 2.34
N PRO A 148 10.37 7.90 2.74
CA PRO A 148 11.59 8.27 2.03
C PRO A 148 12.68 7.24 2.32
N VAL A 149 13.39 6.82 1.29
CA VAL A 149 14.56 5.94 1.40
C VAL A 149 15.72 6.58 0.65
N TYR A 150 16.93 6.46 1.15
CA TYR A 150 18.09 7.24 0.67
C TYR A 150 18.39 7.11 -0.85
N TRP A 151 17.89 6.08 -1.51
CA TRP A 151 18.00 5.93 -2.98
C TRP A 151 16.77 6.42 -3.75
N HIS A 152 15.76 6.96 -3.06
CA HIS A 152 14.56 7.51 -3.67
C HIS A 152 14.72 8.97 -4.09
N PRO A 153 13.84 9.52 -4.95
CA PRO A 153 13.84 10.94 -5.32
C PRO A 153 13.63 11.88 -4.15
N LEU A 154 12.86 11.42 -3.13
CA LEU A 154 12.65 12.13 -1.86
C LEU A 154 13.46 11.42 -0.79
N GLU A 155 14.47 12.06 -0.23
CA GLU A 155 15.32 11.48 0.81
C GLU A 155 15.42 12.31 2.09
N ASP A 156 14.91 13.56 2.09
CA ASP A 156 14.88 14.48 3.26
C ASP A 156 13.57 15.28 3.31
#